data_582fea26634302bd407cefaecb5a0739
#
_entry.id   582fea26634302bd407cefaecb5a0739
#
_cell.length_a   1.000
_cell.length_b   1.000
_cell.length_c   1.000
_cell.angle_alpha   90.00
_cell.angle_beta   90.00
_cell.angle_gamma   90.00
#
_symmetry.space_group_name_H-M   'P 1'
#
loop_
_entity.id
_entity.type
_entity.pdbx_description
1 polymer ?
#
loop_
_entity_poly.entity_id
_entity_poly.type
_entity_poly.pdbx_seq_one_letter_code
_entity_poly.pdbx_strand_id
1 'polypeptide(L)'
;YVVRAAVKACISEPEWLAGDSAAELLMVLDKGEKYVFIENASGKTIYNIAMERLAAPAAGPPPAGSITPNILLCDSGVNVEAQRTVLPEMPHSIISIGGTTPKTGIEAGRPVSKLILPVTLYVNANILPECKASKIAAEFKTLLENPVLLLL
;
A
#
# COMPACT_ATOMS: atom_id res chain seq x y z
N TYR A 1 2.94 8.78 4.31
CA TYR A 1 2.31 9.22 3.06
C TYR A 1 1.83 8.03 2.23
N VAL A 2 2.70 7.09 1.86
CA VAL A 2 2.37 5.94 0.99
C VAL A 2 1.18 5.14 1.53
N VAL A 3 1.18 4.82 2.83
CA VAL A 3 0.08 4.11 3.49
C VAL A 3 -1.25 4.86 3.35
N ARG A 4 -1.25 6.16 3.63
CA ARG A 4 -2.46 6.97 3.53
C ARG A 4 -2.95 7.09 2.09
N ALA A 5 -2.04 7.22 1.11
CA ALA A 5 -2.37 7.22 -0.30
C ALA A 5 -3.00 5.89 -0.73
N ALA A 6 -2.43 4.77 -0.28
CA ALA A 6 -2.95 3.43 -0.55
C ALA A 6 -4.38 3.26 -0.01
N VAL A 7 -4.59 3.59 1.25
CA VAL A 7 -5.92 3.51 1.89
C VAL A 7 -6.91 4.42 1.17
N LYS A 8 -6.55 5.69 0.92
CA LYS A 8 -7.44 6.66 0.27
C LYS A 8 -7.81 6.23 -1.15
N ALA A 9 -6.85 5.71 -1.92
CA ALA A 9 -7.10 5.21 -3.26
C ALA A 9 -8.02 3.97 -3.27
N CYS A 10 -7.83 3.03 -2.34
CA CYS A 10 -8.67 1.85 -2.25
C CYS A 10 -10.13 2.22 -1.90
N ILE A 11 -10.34 3.07 -0.91
CA ILE A 11 -11.69 3.45 -0.49
C ILE A 11 -12.41 4.39 -1.46
N SER A 12 -11.72 4.97 -2.47
CA SER A 12 -12.35 5.77 -3.52
C SER A 12 -13.29 4.97 -4.41
N GLU A 13 -13.11 3.65 -4.47
CA GLU A 13 -14.03 2.72 -5.16
C GLU A 13 -14.90 2.01 -4.12
N PRO A 14 -16.20 2.35 -4.01
CA PRO A 14 -17.09 1.81 -2.97
C PRO A 14 -17.20 0.30 -2.94
N GLU A 15 -17.09 -0.33 -4.12
CA GLU A 15 -17.16 -1.79 -4.27
C GLU A 15 -15.93 -2.50 -3.67
N TRP A 16 -14.82 -1.76 -3.48
CA TRP A 16 -13.59 -2.32 -2.93
C TRP A 16 -13.76 -2.83 -1.50
N LEU A 17 -14.55 -2.15 -0.67
CA LEU A 17 -14.82 -2.59 0.69
C LEU A 17 -15.68 -3.85 0.76
N ALA A 18 -16.38 -4.24 -0.33
CA ALA A 18 -17.20 -5.45 -0.41
C ALA A 18 -18.20 -5.60 0.76
N GLY A 19 -18.70 -4.48 1.28
CA GLY A 19 -19.61 -4.44 2.43
C GLY A 19 -18.93 -4.23 3.78
N ASP A 20 -17.60 -4.22 3.85
CA ASP A 20 -16.86 -3.87 5.05
C ASP A 20 -17.04 -2.39 5.39
N SER A 21 -17.12 -2.07 6.67
CA SER A 21 -17.34 -0.70 7.14
C SER A 21 -16.06 0.12 7.24
N ALA A 22 -14.89 -0.52 7.23
CA ALA A 22 -13.60 0.13 7.43
C ALA A 22 -12.47 -0.59 6.68
N ALA A 23 -11.43 0.15 6.35
CA ALA A 23 -10.21 -0.42 5.77
C ALA A 23 -9.28 -0.92 6.88
N GLU A 24 -9.03 -2.22 6.90
CA GLU A 24 -8.09 -2.88 7.77
C GLU A 24 -6.76 -3.09 7.03
N LEU A 25 -5.67 -2.63 7.63
CA LEU A 25 -4.36 -2.63 7.00
C LEU A 25 -3.35 -3.48 7.78
N LEU A 26 -2.72 -4.42 7.09
CA LEU A 26 -1.52 -5.09 7.60
C LEU A 26 -0.30 -4.57 6.82
N MET A 27 0.67 -4.04 7.53
CA MET A 27 1.98 -3.69 6.97
C MET A 27 2.99 -4.78 7.27
N VAL A 28 3.73 -5.18 6.24
CA VAL A 28 4.88 -6.06 6.34
C VAL A 28 6.11 -5.22 6.03
N LEU A 29 6.94 -5.01 7.03
CA LEU A 29 8.10 -4.12 7.00
C LEU A 29 9.39 -4.91 7.17
N ASP A 30 10.53 -4.26 6.90
CA ASP A 30 11.87 -4.82 7.13
C ASP A 30 12.06 -6.20 6.49
N LYS A 31 11.62 -6.33 5.23
CA LYS A 31 11.69 -7.58 4.43
C LYS A 31 10.94 -8.78 5.04
N GLY A 32 9.89 -8.51 5.80
CA GLY A 32 9.07 -9.55 6.43
C GLY A 32 9.42 -9.83 7.88
N GLU A 33 10.29 -9.03 8.49
CA GLU A 33 10.66 -9.21 9.90
C GLU A 33 9.70 -8.50 10.88
N LYS A 34 8.99 -7.47 10.40
CA LYS A 34 8.08 -6.69 11.22
C LYS A 34 6.69 -6.62 10.61
N TYR A 35 5.68 -6.95 11.41
CA TYR A 35 4.27 -6.88 11.04
C TYR A 35 3.56 -5.85 11.92
N VAL A 36 2.77 -4.98 11.30
CA VAL A 36 2.00 -3.93 11.99
C VAL A 36 0.57 -3.96 11.47
N PHE A 37 -0.38 -4.26 12.33
CA PHE A 37 -1.81 -4.21 12.02
C PHE A 37 -2.40 -2.87 12.44
N ILE A 38 -3.13 -2.23 11.55
CA ILE A 38 -3.79 -0.93 11.76
C ILE A 38 -5.28 -1.10 11.49
N GLU A 39 -6.05 -1.12 12.56
CA GLU A 39 -7.51 -1.14 12.49
C GLU A 39 -8.03 0.21 12.00
N ASN A 40 -9.12 0.18 11.24
CA ASN A 40 -9.79 1.38 10.72
C ASN A 40 -8.82 2.41 10.11
N ALA A 41 -7.94 1.96 9.23
CA ALA A 41 -6.93 2.80 8.61
C ALA A 41 -7.53 3.98 7.83
N SER A 42 -8.77 3.84 7.34
CA SER A 42 -9.51 4.89 6.63
C SER A 42 -9.81 6.12 7.50
N GLY A 43 -10.09 5.91 8.78
CA GLY A 43 -10.39 6.97 9.75
C GLY A 43 -9.16 7.63 10.38
N LYS A 44 -7.94 7.13 10.11
CA LYS A 44 -6.72 7.61 10.77
C LYS A 44 -5.98 8.65 9.95
N THR A 45 -5.39 9.63 10.65
CA THR A 45 -4.49 10.61 10.05
C THR A 45 -3.12 9.98 9.73
N ILE A 46 -2.32 10.63 8.89
CA ILE A 46 -0.94 10.24 8.61
C ILE A 46 -0.12 10.14 9.92
N TYR A 47 -0.33 11.08 10.84
CA TYR A 47 0.35 11.10 12.13
C TYR A 47 0.01 9.88 12.97
N ASN A 48 -1.27 9.53 13.11
CA ASN A 48 -1.71 8.38 13.88
C ASN A 48 -1.15 7.07 13.33
N ILE A 49 -1.20 6.90 12.01
CA ILE A 49 -0.61 5.74 11.32
C ILE A 49 0.91 5.65 11.59
N ALA A 50 1.60 6.79 11.52
CA ALA A 50 3.05 6.82 11.79
C ALA A 50 3.37 6.46 13.24
N MET A 51 2.59 6.95 14.21
CA MET A 51 2.79 6.65 15.63
C MET A 51 2.53 5.18 15.95
N GLU A 52 1.46 4.58 15.39
CA GLU A 52 1.18 3.16 15.55
C GLU A 52 2.30 2.28 14.96
N ARG A 53 2.80 2.64 13.77
CA ARG A 53 3.95 1.96 13.16
C ARG A 53 5.20 2.00 14.05
N LEU A 54 5.49 3.14 14.66
CA LEU A 54 6.65 3.32 15.52
C LEU A 54 6.50 2.59 16.85
N ALA A 55 5.30 2.63 17.44
CA ALA A 55 5.00 1.99 18.71
C ALA A 55 4.87 0.46 18.62
N ALA A 56 4.59 -0.07 17.42
CA ALA A 56 4.41 -1.50 17.23
C ALA A 56 5.71 -2.26 17.53
N PRO A 57 5.65 -3.32 18.38
CA PRO A 57 6.80 -4.16 18.64
C PRO A 57 7.25 -4.89 17.37
N ALA A 58 8.51 -5.34 17.35
CA ALA A 58 8.96 -6.29 16.34
C ALA A 58 8.24 -7.63 16.60
N ALA A 59 7.15 -7.86 15.90
CA ALA A 59 6.38 -9.09 15.96
C ALA A 59 6.52 -9.84 14.64
N GLY A 60 6.58 -11.16 14.73
CA GLY A 60 6.50 -12.03 13.55
C GLY A 60 5.11 -11.99 12.87
N PRO A 61 4.90 -12.83 11.86
CA PRO A 61 3.62 -12.89 11.16
C PRO A 61 2.50 -13.25 12.13
N PRO A 62 1.32 -12.63 12.00
CA PRO A 62 0.16 -12.98 12.80
C PRO A 62 -0.21 -14.47 12.58
N PRO A 63 -0.72 -15.17 13.59
CA PRO A 63 -1.21 -16.53 13.42
C PRO A 63 -2.28 -16.59 12.32
N ALA A 64 -2.33 -17.70 11.59
CA ALA A 64 -3.33 -17.90 10.55
C ALA A 64 -4.76 -17.72 11.10
N GLY A 65 -5.57 -16.92 10.42
CA GLY A 65 -6.96 -16.64 10.79
C GLY A 65 -7.16 -15.67 11.97
N SER A 66 -6.07 -15.10 12.54
CA SER A 66 -6.20 -14.12 13.63
C SER A 66 -6.47 -12.70 13.16
N ILE A 67 -6.09 -12.38 11.91
CA ILE A 67 -6.24 -11.07 11.29
C ILE A 67 -6.61 -11.29 9.82
N THR A 68 -7.65 -10.62 9.37
CA THR A 68 -8.07 -10.62 7.95
C THR A 68 -8.02 -9.17 7.44
N PRO A 69 -6.84 -8.68 7.03
CA PRO A 69 -6.73 -7.33 6.49
C PRO A 69 -7.36 -7.28 5.11
N ASN A 70 -8.04 -6.20 4.78
CA ASN A 70 -8.46 -5.98 3.40
C ASN A 70 -7.39 -5.26 2.56
N ILE A 71 -6.40 -4.62 3.20
CA ILE A 71 -5.18 -4.14 2.54
C ILE A 71 -3.93 -4.79 3.16
N LEU A 72 -3.09 -5.37 2.32
CA LEU A 72 -1.74 -5.79 2.69
C LEU A 72 -0.72 -4.86 2.02
N LEU A 73 0.11 -4.19 2.81
CA LEU A 73 1.19 -3.35 2.31
C LEU A 73 2.53 -4.00 2.63
N CYS A 74 3.30 -4.31 1.60
CA CYS A 74 4.61 -4.93 1.73
C CYS A 74 5.72 -3.93 1.36
N ASP A 75 6.63 -3.67 2.29
CA ASP A 75 7.87 -2.96 2.02
C ASP A 75 8.95 -4.00 1.65
N SER A 76 9.28 -4.05 0.37
CA SER A 76 10.23 -5.02 -0.18
C SER A 76 11.69 -4.65 0.06
N GLY A 77 11.95 -3.44 0.57
CA GLY A 77 13.30 -2.93 0.81
C GLY A 77 14.08 -2.59 -0.47
N VAL A 78 15.36 -2.27 -0.29
CA VAL A 78 16.27 -1.90 -1.39
C VAL A 78 16.55 -3.08 -2.31
N ASN A 79 16.70 -2.79 -3.60
CA ASN A 79 17.03 -3.75 -4.68
C ASN A 79 15.95 -4.78 -5.00
N VAL A 80 14.73 -4.61 -4.54
CA VAL A 80 13.57 -5.45 -4.88
C VAL A 80 12.52 -4.60 -5.57
N GLU A 81 12.08 -4.98 -6.76
CA GLU A 81 11.04 -4.24 -7.49
C GLU A 81 9.64 -4.55 -6.94
N ALA A 82 9.39 -5.81 -6.61
CA ALA A 82 8.12 -6.24 -6.03
C ALA A 82 8.30 -7.49 -5.18
N GLN A 83 7.51 -7.60 -4.13
CA GLN A 83 7.41 -8.78 -3.29
C GLN A 83 5.93 -9.06 -3.00
N ARG A 84 5.54 -10.32 -3.03
CA ARG A 84 4.22 -10.75 -2.61
C ARG A 84 4.33 -11.62 -1.36
N THR A 85 3.75 -11.15 -0.27
CA THR A 85 3.55 -11.96 0.92
C THR A 85 2.31 -12.83 0.71
N VAL A 86 2.42 -14.12 0.97
CA VAL A 86 1.30 -15.05 0.88
C VAL A 86 0.62 -15.09 2.25
N LEU A 87 -0.66 -14.76 2.29
CA LEU A 87 -1.52 -14.95 3.45
C LEU A 87 -2.46 -16.14 3.22
N PRO A 88 -2.96 -16.79 4.28
CA PRO A 88 -3.93 -17.87 4.18
C PRO A 88 -5.20 -17.45 3.42
N GLU A 89 -5.66 -16.22 3.66
CA GLU A 89 -6.75 -15.59 2.95
C GLU A 89 -6.23 -14.41 2.14
N MET A 90 -6.66 -14.30 0.88
CA MET A 90 -6.22 -13.20 0.03
C MET A 90 -6.94 -11.91 0.43
N PRO A 91 -6.23 -10.85 0.81
CA PRO A 91 -6.84 -9.55 1.06
C PRO A 91 -7.47 -8.97 -0.21
N HIS A 92 -8.26 -7.92 -0.07
CA HIS A 92 -8.86 -7.22 -1.23
C HIS A 92 -7.78 -6.66 -2.15
N SER A 93 -6.72 -6.12 -1.57
CA SER A 93 -5.57 -5.63 -2.33
C SER A 93 -4.24 -5.87 -1.61
N ILE A 94 -3.19 -6.09 -2.38
CA ILE A 94 -1.80 -6.16 -1.92
C ILE A 94 -1.04 -5.06 -2.64
N ILE A 95 -0.36 -4.21 -1.88
CA ILE A 95 0.47 -3.14 -2.40
C ILE A 95 1.91 -3.44 -2.02
N SER A 96 2.74 -3.73 -3.01
CA SER A 96 4.17 -3.97 -2.83
C SER A 96 4.95 -2.73 -3.23
N ILE A 97 5.78 -2.24 -2.31
CA ILE A 97 6.64 -1.07 -2.49
C ILE A 97 8.07 -1.59 -2.62
N GLY A 98 8.67 -1.32 -3.76
CA GLY A 98 10.08 -1.66 -4.00
C GLY A 98 11.03 -0.57 -3.54
N GLY A 99 12.32 -0.84 -3.65
CA GLY A 99 13.37 0.13 -3.39
C GLY A 99 13.46 1.21 -4.47
N THR A 100 13.76 2.43 -4.08
CA THR A 100 14.00 3.51 -5.04
C THR A 100 15.22 3.22 -5.90
N THR A 101 15.07 3.35 -7.21
CA THR A 101 16.16 3.15 -8.18
C THR A 101 16.32 4.39 -9.07
N PRO A 102 17.58 4.80 -9.37
CA PRO A 102 17.78 5.88 -10.35
C PRO A 102 17.47 5.37 -11.76
N LYS A 103 16.64 6.10 -12.48
CA LYS A 103 16.40 5.88 -13.92
C LYS A 103 16.71 7.14 -14.71
N THR A 104 17.37 6.96 -15.86
CA THR A 104 17.62 8.07 -16.78
C THR A 104 16.39 8.32 -17.63
N GLY A 105 15.90 9.54 -17.62
CA GLY A 105 14.86 10.04 -18.51
C GLY A 105 15.36 11.18 -19.37
N ILE A 106 14.52 11.68 -20.28
CA ILE A 106 14.79 12.87 -21.10
C ILE A 106 13.77 13.93 -20.74
N GLU A 107 14.23 15.09 -20.31
CA GLU A 107 13.39 16.27 -20.08
C GLU A 107 13.93 17.46 -20.88
N ALA A 108 13.08 18.09 -21.66
CA ALA A 108 13.44 19.20 -22.55
C ALA A 108 14.67 18.88 -23.44
N GLY A 109 14.77 17.64 -23.93
CA GLY A 109 15.87 17.18 -24.78
C GLY A 109 17.19 16.90 -24.05
N ARG A 110 17.22 16.93 -22.72
CA ARG A 110 18.41 16.66 -21.91
C ARG A 110 18.23 15.41 -21.05
N PRO A 111 19.28 14.59 -20.89
CA PRO A 111 19.22 13.45 -19.98
C PRO A 111 19.15 13.94 -18.53
N VAL A 112 18.19 13.41 -17.77
CA VAL A 112 18.02 13.68 -16.33
C VAL A 112 17.95 12.35 -15.58
N SER A 113 18.52 12.30 -14.39
CA SER A 113 18.38 11.15 -13.50
C SER A 113 17.24 11.42 -12.53
N LYS A 114 16.29 10.48 -12.46
CA LYS A 114 15.15 10.52 -11.54
C LYS A 114 15.17 9.30 -10.64
N LEU A 115 14.83 9.49 -9.37
CA LEU A 115 14.55 8.38 -8.46
C LEU A 115 13.13 7.89 -8.72
N ILE A 116 13.00 6.62 -9.07
CA ILE A 116 11.72 5.96 -9.30
C ILE A 116 11.44 5.02 -8.13
N LEU A 117 10.24 5.13 -7.57
CA LEU A 117 9.71 4.19 -6.58
C LEU A 117 8.80 3.20 -7.33
N PRO A 118 9.22 1.94 -7.51
CA PRO A 118 8.34 0.93 -8.10
C PRO A 118 7.26 0.54 -7.09
N VAL A 119 6.02 0.52 -7.54
CA VAL A 119 4.88 0.05 -6.77
C VAL A 119 4.08 -0.92 -7.61
N THR A 120 3.75 -2.08 -7.03
CA THR A 120 2.93 -3.10 -7.66
C THR A 120 1.65 -3.27 -6.87
N LEU A 121 0.51 -3.15 -7.54
CA LEU A 121 -0.81 -3.38 -6.98
C LEU A 121 -1.36 -4.72 -7.47
N TYR A 122 -1.69 -5.61 -6.53
CA TYR A 122 -2.45 -6.83 -6.78
C TYR A 122 -3.85 -6.65 -6.19
N VAL A 123 -4.87 -7.03 -6.92
CA VAL A 123 -6.25 -6.98 -6.46
C VAL A 123 -6.90 -8.34 -6.54
N ASN A 124 -7.84 -8.60 -5.64
CA ASN A 124 -8.66 -9.81 -5.69
C ASN A 124 -9.75 -9.64 -6.76
N ALA A 125 -9.61 -10.35 -7.88
CA ALA A 125 -10.54 -10.29 -9.02
C ALA A 125 -11.97 -10.75 -8.68
N ASN A 126 -12.15 -11.50 -7.59
CA ASN A 126 -13.49 -11.89 -7.13
C ASN A 126 -14.23 -10.72 -6.44
N ILE A 127 -13.49 -9.70 -5.99
CA ILE A 127 -14.06 -8.53 -5.30
C ILE A 127 -14.11 -7.34 -6.26
N LEU A 128 -13.05 -7.15 -7.04
CA LEU A 128 -12.87 -5.95 -7.83
C LEU A 128 -12.52 -6.28 -9.29
N PRO A 129 -13.32 -5.86 -10.27
CA PRO A 129 -13.01 -6.05 -11.68
C PRO A 129 -11.80 -5.19 -12.10
N GLU A 130 -11.11 -5.63 -13.17
CA GLU A 130 -9.86 -5.02 -13.65
C GLU A 130 -9.98 -3.50 -13.94
N CYS A 131 -11.12 -3.07 -14.50
CA CYS A 131 -11.36 -1.66 -14.79
C CYS A 131 -11.37 -0.78 -13.52
N LYS A 132 -11.81 -1.32 -12.39
CA LYS A 132 -11.79 -0.64 -11.08
C LYS A 132 -10.38 -0.66 -10.47
N ALA A 133 -9.67 -1.77 -10.61
CA ALA A 133 -8.27 -1.86 -10.18
C ALA A 133 -7.39 -0.82 -10.86
N SER A 134 -7.60 -0.58 -12.15
CA SER A 134 -6.89 0.46 -12.90
C SER A 134 -7.17 1.88 -12.38
N LYS A 135 -8.40 2.16 -11.93
CA LYS A 135 -8.74 3.44 -11.29
C LYS A 135 -8.04 3.61 -9.94
N ILE A 136 -8.04 2.58 -9.10
CA ILE A 136 -7.31 2.60 -7.83
C ILE A 136 -5.83 2.88 -8.07
N ALA A 137 -5.21 2.22 -9.05
CA ALA A 137 -3.80 2.44 -9.39
C ALA A 137 -3.53 3.88 -9.86
N ALA A 138 -4.41 4.44 -10.70
CA ALA A 138 -4.30 5.83 -11.17
C ALA A 138 -4.46 6.84 -10.03
N GLU A 139 -5.46 6.64 -9.15
CA GLU A 139 -5.69 7.48 -7.98
C GLU A 139 -4.51 7.40 -7.02
N PHE A 140 -4.01 6.20 -6.74
CA PHE A 140 -2.84 6.00 -5.88
C PHE A 140 -1.61 6.76 -6.41
N LYS A 141 -1.34 6.66 -7.72
CA LYS A 141 -0.28 7.41 -8.36
C LYS A 141 -0.47 8.92 -8.18
N THR A 142 -1.67 9.43 -8.46
CA THR A 142 -1.99 10.85 -8.32
C THR A 142 -1.76 11.36 -6.90
N LEU A 143 -2.17 10.60 -5.89
CA LEU A 143 -1.98 10.94 -4.48
C LEU A 143 -0.50 10.93 -4.05
N LEU A 144 0.31 10.01 -4.59
CA LEU A 144 1.74 9.97 -4.31
C LEU A 144 2.50 11.13 -4.97
N GLU A 145 2.13 11.49 -6.20
CA GLU A 145 2.74 12.59 -6.94
C GLU A 145 2.30 13.97 -6.41
N ASN A 146 1.15 14.02 -5.71
CA ASN A 146 0.57 15.25 -5.15
C ASN A 146 0.24 15.08 -3.66
N PRO A 147 1.24 14.99 -2.77
CA PRO A 147 1.03 14.64 -1.37
C PRO A 147 0.16 15.64 -0.59
N VAL A 148 -0.03 16.86 -1.09
CA VAL A 148 -0.95 17.84 -0.50
C VAL A 148 -2.39 17.32 -0.47
N LEU A 149 -2.80 16.51 -1.45
CA LEU A 149 -4.13 15.88 -1.49
C LEU A 149 -4.38 14.88 -0.35
N LEU A 150 -3.33 14.44 0.32
CA LEU A 150 -3.43 13.52 1.46
C LEU A 150 -3.74 14.24 2.78
N LEU A 151 -3.60 15.56 2.80
CA LEU A 151 -3.86 16.41 3.97
C LEU A 151 -5.33 16.88 4.02
N LEU A 152 -6.03 16.73 2.91
CA LEU A 152 -7.46 16.99 2.77
C LEU A 152 -8.28 15.74 3.09
#